data_12b7c8946facb9d8c43523e2281fdc6d
#
_entry.id   12b7c8946facb9d8c43523e2281fdc6d
#
_cell.length_a   1.000
_cell.length_b   1.000
_cell.length_c   1.000
_cell.angle_alpha   90.00
_cell.angle_beta   90.00
_cell.angle_gamma   90.00
#
_symmetry.space_group_name_H-M   'P 1'
#
loop_
_entity.id
_entity.type
_entity.pdbx_description
1 polymer ?
#
loop_
_entity_poly.entity_id
_entity_poly.type
_entity_poly.pdbx_seq_one_letter_code
_entity_poly.pdbx_strand_id
1 'polypeptide(L)'
;FAEIFGITQNDILGNQAPFDFDVSVKDLYTALYTGAKVQIIPRAYFSQPTKLMDYLADHEVTILVWAVSAMCFVSIMNGFSYRIPSRVRQVLFSGEVMPIKHLMKWKSALPHARFVNLYGPTEITCNCTYAILPDRDFAPDEALPIGRAFPNEKVFLLDENDALVTMPGQAGEICVSGTALALGYYADP
;
A
#
# COMPACT_ATOMS: atom_id res chain seq x y z
N PHE A 1 -0.13 1.30 -12.46
CA PHE A 1 -0.49 0.59 -11.22
C PHE A 1 -1.23 -0.71 -11.53
N ALA A 2 -2.37 -0.66 -12.21
CA ALA A 2 -3.21 -1.83 -12.49
C ALA A 2 -2.44 -2.96 -13.20
N GLU A 3 -1.68 -2.65 -14.24
CA GLU A 3 -0.89 -3.62 -15.02
C GLU A 3 0.22 -4.28 -14.20
N ILE A 4 0.93 -3.51 -13.36
CA ILE A 4 2.02 -4.01 -12.52
C ILE A 4 1.51 -5.06 -11.52
N PHE A 5 0.33 -4.82 -10.98
CA PHE A 5 -0.26 -5.70 -9.97
C PHE A 5 -1.29 -6.68 -10.56
N GLY A 6 -1.51 -6.67 -11.87
CA GLY A 6 -2.43 -7.56 -12.56
C GLY A 6 -3.85 -7.44 -12.06
N ILE A 7 -4.33 -6.20 -11.87
CA ILE A 7 -5.69 -5.91 -11.44
C ILE A 7 -6.58 -5.87 -12.67
N THR A 8 -7.71 -6.56 -12.59
CA THR A 8 -8.63 -6.76 -13.72
C THR A 8 -10.07 -6.47 -13.32
N GLN A 9 -10.98 -6.50 -14.28
CA GLN A 9 -12.43 -6.37 -14.05
C GLN A 9 -13.03 -7.40 -13.07
N ASN A 10 -12.32 -8.49 -12.80
CA ASN A 10 -12.78 -9.53 -11.89
C ASN A 10 -12.40 -9.24 -10.43
N ASP A 11 -11.65 -8.17 -10.18
CA ASP A 11 -11.21 -7.80 -8.84
C ASP A 11 -12.21 -6.91 -8.11
N ILE A 12 -12.14 -6.96 -6.80
CA ILE A 12 -12.92 -6.14 -5.89
C ILE A 12 -11.93 -5.45 -4.93
N LEU A 13 -11.78 -4.14 -5.10
CA LEU A 13 -10.90 -3.33 -4.26
C LEU A 13 -11.65 -2.91 -2.99
N GLY A 14 -11.08 -3.21 -1.82
CA GLY A 14 -11.62 -2.79 -0.53
C GLY A 14 -11.07 -1.43 -0.14
N ASN A 15 -11.80 -0.35 -0.45
CA ASN A 15 -11.37 1.01 -0.16
C ASN A 15 -11.35 1.30 1.34
N GLN A 16 -10.20 1.74 1.85
CA GLN A 16 -9.99 2.16 3.23
C GLN A 16 -9.83 3.68 3.37
N ALA A 17 -9.12 4.29 2.42
CA ALA A 17 -8.79 5.71 2.49
C ALA A 17 -10.04 6.58 2.24
N PRO A 18 -10.24 7.63 3.04
CA PRO A 18 -11.25 8.65 2.74
C PRO A 18 -10.93 9.33 1.41
N PHE A 19 -11.96 9.83 0.72
CA PHE A 19 -11.79 10.39 -0.63
C PHE A 19 -11.06 11.74 -0.68
N ASP A 20 -10.89 12.39 0.44
CA ASP A 20 -10.06 13.58 0.63
C ASP A 20 -8.57 13.25 0.89
N PHE A 21 -8.22 11.95 0.87
CA PHE A 21 -6.86 11.47 1.02
C PHE A 21 -6.35 10.93 -0.31
N ASP A 22 -5.11 11.27 -0.70
CA ASP A 22 -4.52 10.93 -2.00
C ASP A 22 -4.47 9.42 -2.30
N VAL A 23 -4.32 8.56 -1.28
CA VAL A 23 -4.33 7.09 -1.44
C VAL A 23 -5.62 6.58 -2.08
N SER A 24 -6.75 7.28 -1.91
CA SER A 24 -8.05 6.89 -2.47
C SER A 24 -8.06 6.86 -4.01
N VAL A 25 -7.19 7.64 -4.66
CA VAL A 25 -7.08 7.68 -6.13
C VAL A 25 -6.71 6.32 -6.71
N LYS A 26 -5.95 5.50 -5.96
CA LYS A 26 -5.57 4.17 -6.42
C LYS A 26 -6.76 3.24 -6.58
N ASP A 27 -7.65 3.21 -5.61
CA ASP A 27 -8.84 2.36 -5.70
C ASP A 27 -9.77 2.86 -6.82
N LEU A 28 -10.05 4.17 -6.84
CA LEU A 28 -11.03 4.76 -7.76
C LEU A 28 -10.56 4.69 -9.21
N TYR A 29 -9.37 5.21 -9.51
CA TYR A 29 -8.89 5.24 -10.88
C TYR A 29 -8.48 3.87 -11.41
N THR A 30 -7.99 2.98 -10.53
CA THR A 30 -7.74 1.59 -10.93
C THR A 30 -9.04 0.89 -11.33
N ALA A 31 -10.10 1.07 -10.55
CA ALA A 31 -11.40 0.49 -10.88
C ALA A 31 -11.98 1.07 -12.18
N LEU A 32 -11.91 2.39 -12.37
CA LEU A 32 -12.35 3.04 -13.62
C LEU A 32 -11.57 2.54 -14.84
N TYR A 33 -10.27 2.33 -14.70
CA TYR A 33 -9.41 1.86 -15.78
C TYR A 33 -9.63 0.40 -16.14
N THR A 34 -9.83 -0.47 -15.12
CA THR A 34 -9.89 -1.92 -15.31
C THR A 34 -11.31 -2.49 -15.42
N GLY A 35 -12.32 -1.72 -15.02
CA GLY A 35 -13.68 -2.23 -14.81
C GLY A 35 -13.87 -3.04 -13.52
N ALA A 36 -12.89 -3.01 -12.61
CA ALA A 36 -12.98 -3.64 -11.29
C ALA A 36 -14.06 -2.96 -10.43
N LYS A 37 -14.51 -3.67 -9.38
CA LYS A 37 -15.44 -3.11 -8.40
C LYS A 37 -14.66 -2.40 -7.28
N VAL A 38 -15.22 -1.31 -6.75
CA VAL A 38 -14.76 -0.71 -5.50
C VAL A 38 -15.80 -0.98 -4.43
N GLN A 39 -15.36 -1.59 -3.35
CA GLN A 39 -16.16 -1.80 -2.17
C GLN A 39 -15.77 -0.76 -1.11
N ILE A 40 -16.64 0.23 -0.90
CA ILE A 40 -16.40 1.31 0.06
C ILE A 40 -16.68 0.77 1.46
N ILE A 41 -15.63 0.59 2.25
CA ILE A 41 -15.74 0.05 3.61
C ILE A 41 -16.18 1.14 4.57
N PRO A 42 -17.28 0.96 5.32
CA PRO A 42 -17.71 1.95 6.31
C PRO A 42 -16.60 2.24 7.32
N ARG A 43 -16.24 3.52 7.50
CA ARG A 43 -15.16 3.95 8.40
C ARG A 43 -15.29 3.37 9.81
N ALA A 44 -16.52 3.26 10.32
CA ALA A 44 -16.78 2.70 11.64
C ALA A 44 -16.34 1.23 11.79
N TYR A 45 -16.18 0.47 10.69
CA TYR A 45 -15.74 -0.92 10.77
C TYR A 45 -14.25 -1.06 11.10
N PHE A 46 -13.45 -0.02 10.83
CA PHE A 46 -12.04 -0.01 11.23
C PHE A 46 -11.84 0.06 12.76
N SER A 47 -12.88 0.35 13.54
CA SER A 47 -12.90 0.18 15.01
C SER A 47 -13.64 -1.08 15.49
N GLN A 48 -14.13 -1.93 14.56
CA GLN A 48 -14.93 -3.12 14.85
C GLN A 48 -14.41 -4.31 14.02
N PRO A 49 -13.33 -4.98 14.45
CA PRO A 49 -12.59 -5.95 13.63
C PRO A 49 -13.46 -7.11 13.13
N THR A 50 -14.43 -7.58 13.90
CA THR A 50 -15.34 -8.65 13.47
C THR A 50 -16.20 -8.20 12.28
N LYS A 51 -16.77 -7.00 12.35
CA LYS A 51 -17.56 -6.45 11.24
C LYS A 51 -16.70 -6.17 10.00
N LEU A 52 -15.46 -5.73 10.21
CA LEU A 52 -14.53 -5.53 9.10
C LEU A 52 -14.22 -6.83 8.40
N MET A 53 -13.90 -7.90 9.16
CA MET A 53 -13.59 -9.21 8.58
C MET A 53 -14.81 -9.82 7.87
N ASP A 54 -16.01 -9.70 8.45
CA ASP A 54 -17.25 -10.12 7.80
C ASP A 54 -17.45 -9.35 6.49
N TYR A 55 -17.30 -8.03 6.53
CA TYR A 55 -17.48 -7.20 5.35
C TYR A 55 -16.53 -7.57 4.21
N LEU A 56 -15.24 -7.75 4.51
CA LEU A 56 -14.25 -8.17 3.50
C LEU A 56 -14.58 -9.54 2.90
N ALA A 57 -15.01 -10.49 3.74
CA ALA A 57 -15.32 -11.85 3.31
C ALA A 57 -16.65 -11.93 2.54
N ASP A 58 -17.71 -11.28 3.04
CA ASP A 58 -19.05 -11.33 2.43
C ASP A 58 -19.09 -10.61 1.07
N HIS A 59 -18.28 -9.57 0.89
CA HIS A 59 -18.14 -8.83 -0.36
C HIS A 59 -17.02 -9.37 -1.25
N GLU A 60 -16.42 -10.51 -0.89
CA GLU A 60 -15.37 -11.19 -1.66
C GLU A 60 -14.23 -10.29 -2.11
N VAL A 61 -13.82 -9.35 -1.25
CA VAL A 61 -12.73 -8.40 -1.53
C VAL A 61 -11.45 -9.15 -1.91
N THR A 62 -10.81 -8.72 -3.01
CA THR A 62 -9.62 -9.39 -3.55
C THR A 62 -8.34 -8.56 -3.40
N ILE A 63 -8.47 -7.24 -3.35
CA ILE A 63 -7.34 -6.30 -3.30
C ILE A 63 -7.54 -5.31 -2.14
N LEU A 64 -6.50 -5.12 -1.34
CA LEU A 64 -6.44 -4.09 -0.31
C LEU A 64 -5.30 -3.12 -0.64
N VAL A 65 -5.59 -1.81 -0.64
CA VAL A 65 -4.60 -0.74 -0.73
C VAL A 65 -4.77 0.14 0.52
N TRP A 66 -4.09 -0.24 1.59
CA TRP A 66 -4.38 0.27 2.93
C TRP A 66 -3.19 0.97 3.59
N ALA A 67 -3.49 1.88 4.50
CA ALA A 67 -2.50 2.41 5.43
C ALA A 67 -1.99 1.31 6.37
N VAL A 68 -0.71 1.37 6.74
CA VAL A 68 -0.08 0.45 7.69
C VAL A 68 -0.83 0.42 9.02
N SER A 69 -1.28 1.57 9.53
CA SER A 69 -2.05 1.68 10.77
C SER A 69 -3.35 0.86 10.74
N ALA A 70 -4.07 0.84 9.61
CA ALA A 70 -5.27 0.01 9.45
C ALA A 70 -4.94 -1.49 9.51
N MET A 71 -3.86 -1.92 8.88
CA MET A 71 -3.39 -3.30 8.95
C MET A 71 -2.96 -3.69 10.36
N CYS A 72 -2.21 -2.81 11.04
CA CYS A 72 -1.79 -3.03 12.42
C CYS A 72 -2.99 -3.19 13.35
N PHE A 73 -4.03 -2.37 13.17
CA PHE A 73 -5.25 -2.47 13.96
C PHE A 73 -5.90 -3.85 13.86
N VAL A 74 -6.12 -4.37 12.65
CA VAL A 74 -6.68 -5.72 12.42
C VAL A 74 -5.89 -6.79 13.17
N SER A 75 -4.57 -6.72 13.08
CA SER A 75 -3.69 -7.72 13.71
C SER A 75 -3.57 -7.57 15.23
N ILE A 76 -3.67 -6.35 15.78
CA ILE A 76 -3.70 -6.08 17.24
C ILE A 76 -5.00 -6.62 17.84
N MET A 77 -6.12 -6.37 17.17
CA MET A 77 -7.44 -6.79 17.61
C MET A 77 -7.78 -8.26 17.29
N ASN A 78 -6.78 -9.02 16.80
CA ASN A 78 -6.92 -10.44 16.45
C ASN A 78 -8.08 -10.74 15.49
N GLY A 79 -8.32 -9.86 14.50
CA GLY A 79 -9.41 -10.02 13.55
C GLY A 79 -9.39 -11.37 12.81
N PHE A 80 -8.20 -11.89 12.51
CA PHE A 80 -8.02 -13.18 11.83
C PHE A 80 -8.43 -14.40 12.68
N SER A 81 -8.45 -14.28 14.00
CA SER A 81 -8.97 -15.35 14.87
C SER A 81 -10.48 -15.53 14.76
N TYR A 82 -11.17 -14.49 14.32
CA TYR A 82 -12.61 -14.52 14.09
C TYR A 82 -12.95 -15.02 12.68
N ARG A 83 -12.42 -14.40 11.65
CA ARG A 83 -12.69 -14.75 10.25
C ARG A 83 -11.55 -14.32 9.34
N ILE A 84 -11.21 -15.14 8.36
CA ILE A 84 -10.18 -14.84 7.35
C ILE A 84 -10.86 -14.47 6.04
N PRO A 85 -10.59 -13.27 5.44
CA PRO A 85 -11.11 -12.89 4.13
C PRO A 85 -10.29 -13.59 3.04
N SER A 86 -10.55 -14.87 2.83
CA SER A 86 -9.72 -15.78 2.01
C SER A 86 -9.66 -15.44 0.52
N ARG A 87 -10.51 -14.52 0.04
CA ARG A 87 -10.48 -14.05 -1.35
C ARG A 87 -9.43 -12.95 -1.57
N VAL A 88 -8.89 -12.36 -0.51
CA VAL A 88 -7.83 -11.34 -0.62
C VAL A 88 -6.56 -11.97 -1.18
N ARG A 89 -6.21 -11.59 -2.39
CA ARG A 89 -5.03 -12.09 -3.14
C ARG A 89 -3.85 -11.12 -3.16
N GLN A 90 -4.09 -9.84 -2.85
CA GLN A 90 -3.06 -8.82 -2.75
C GLN A 90 -3.34 -7.84 -1.63
N VAL A 91 -2.28 -7.50 -0.89
CA VAL A 91 -2.29 -6.50 0.16
C VAL A 91 -1.14 -5.52 -0.13
N LEU A 92 -1.51 -4.31 -0.54
CA LEU A 92 -0.58 -3.21 -0.80
C LEU A 92 -0.72 -2.21 0.35
N PHE A 93 0.39 -1.81 0.94
CA PHE A 93 0.36 -0.94 2.11
C PHE A 93 1.39 0.18 2.02
N SER A 94 1.09 1.32 2.63
CA SER A 94 1.94 2.52 2.63
C SER A 94 1.67 3.45 3.81
N GLY A 95 2.39 4.56 3.83
CA GLY A 95 2.21 5.68 4.74
C GLY A 95 3.08 5.62 5.99
N GLU A 96 3.50 4.44 6.41
CA GLU A 96 4.33 4.23 7.61
C GLU A 96 5.25 3.02 7.40
N VAL A 97 6.27 2.90 8.26
CA VAL A 97 7.09 1.69 8.30
C VAL A 97 6.24 0.54 8.87
N MET A 98 6.08 -0.54 8.09
CA MET A 98 5.33 -1.73 8.52
C MET A 98 6.10 -2.52 9.59
N PRO A 99 5.57 -2.64 10.83
CA PRO A 99 6.22 -3.48 11.83
C PRO A 99 6.10 -4.96 11.44
N ILE A 100 7.24 -5.66 11.44
CA ILE A 100 7.34 -7.05 10.97
C ILE A 100 6.38 -8.00 11.70
N LYS A 101 6.20 -7.83 13.01
CA LYS A 101 5.26 -8.65 13.81
C LYS A 101 3.81 -8.61 13.27
N HIS A 102 3.39 -7.46 12.71
CA HIS A 102 2.05 -7.31 12.14
C HIS A 102 1.99 -7.86 10.73
N LEU A 103 3.03 -7.59 9.91
CA LEU A 103 3.15 -8.18 8.58
C LEU A 103 3.09 -9.71 8.64
N MET A 104 3.81 -10.34 9.57
CA MET A 104 3.83 -11.80 9.71
C MET A 104 2.47 -12.38 10.11
N LYS A 105 1.67 -11.68 10.93
CA LYS A 105 0.29 -12.10 11.21
C LYS A 105 -0.59 -12.09 9.94
N TRP A 106 -0.43 -11.06 9.10
CA TRP A 106 -1.14 -10.97 7.82
C TRP A 106 -0.69 -12.06 6.85
N LYS A 107 0.62 -12.29 6.70
CA LYS A 107 1.16 -13.37 5.85
C LYS A 107 0.71 -14.75 6.33
N SER A 108 0.70 -15.00 7.63
CA SER A 108 0.21 -16.24 8.20
C SER A 108 -1.29 -16.48 7.95
N ALA A 109 -2.11 -15.42 8.02
CA ALA A 109 -3.54 -15.50 7.77
C ALA A 109 -3.88 -15.64 6.27
N LEU A 110 -3.08 -15.03 5.40
CA LEU A 110 -3.28 -14.99 3.94
C LEU A 110 -2.02 -15.49 3.20
N PRO A 111 -1.64 -16.76 3.35
CA PRO A 111 -0.37 -17.28 2.82
C PRO A 111 -0.31 -17.27 1.29
N HIS A 112 -1.45 -17.23 0.61
CA HIS A 112 -1.55 -17.15 -0.84
C HIS A 112 -1.52 -15.71 -1.37
N ALA A 113 -1.64 -14.71 -0.49
CA ALA A 113 -1.69 -13.31 -0.90
C ALA A 113 -0.29 -12.75 -1.16
N ARG A 114 -0.20 -11.88 -2.16
CA ARG A 114 1.01 -11.09 -2.43
C ARG A 114 1.01 -9.82 -1.58
N PHE A 115 2.09 -9.55 -0.90
CA PHE A 115 2.29 -8.35 -0.09
C PHE A 115 3.21 -7.38 -0.80
N VAL A 116 2.84 -6.11 -0.81
CA VAL A 116 3.59 -5.05 -1.51
C VAL A 116 3.75 -3.85 -0.59
N ASN A 117 4.99 -3.47 -0.33
CA ASN A 117 5.31 -2.22 0.34
C ASN A 117 5.36 -1.10 -0.68
N LEU A 118 4.57 -0.05 -0.49
CA LEU A 118 4.52 1.14 -1.32
C LEU A 118 5.11 2.33 -0.56
N TYR A 119 5.83 3.20 -1.25
CA TYR A 119 6.39 4.41 -0.65
C TYR A 119 6.17 5.62 -1.55
N GLY A 120 5.90 6.75 -0.95
CA GLY A 120 5.85 8.08 -1.55
C GLY A 120 5.17 9.09 -0.65
N PRO A 121 5.58 10.36 -0.69
CA PRO A 121 4.91 11.47 -0.03
C PRO A 121 3.69 11.93 -0.85
N THR A 122 2.84 12.77 -0.26
CA THR A 122 1.64 13.33 -0.92
C THR A 122 2.01 14.16 -2.15
N GLU A 123 3.17 14.82 -2.13
CA GLU A 123 3.67 15.66 -3.23
C GLU A 123 3.96 14.88 -4.52
N ILE A 124 4.08 13.55 -4.45
CA ILE A 124 4.19 12.66 -5.63
C ILE A 124 2.90 11.86 -5.88
N THR A 125 1.77 12.36 -5.44
CA THR A 125 0.46 11.74 -5.64
C THR A 125 0.46 10.27 -5.18
N CYS A 126 0.65 10.09 -3.88
CA CYS A 126 0.52 8.85 -3.12
C CYS A 126 1.77 7.96 -3.08
N ASN A 127 2.29 7.43 -4.17
CA ASN A 127 3.47 6.56 -4.12
C ASN A 127 4.31 6.62 -5.40
N CYS A 128 5.62 6.70 -5.24
CA CYS A 128 6.61 6.69 -6.33
C CYS A 128 7.35 5.37 -6.47
N THR A 129 7.37 4.53 -5.42
CA THR A 129 8.04 3.21 -5.46
C THR A 129 7.16 2.08 -4.94
N TYR A 130 7.55 0.85 -5.28
CA TYR A 130 6.94 -0.36 -4.78
C TYR A 130 7.97 -1.49 -4.62
N ALA A 131 7.81 -2.29 -3.56
CA ALA A 131 8.54 -3.52 -3.33
C ALA A 131 7.56 -4.69 -3.16
N ILE A 132 7.59 -5.65 -4.08
CA ILE A 132 6.89 -6.92 -3.91
C ILE A 132 7.71 -7.74 -2.91
N LEU A 133 7.11 -8.03 -1.77
CA LEU A 133 7.80 -8.75 -0.72
C LEU A 133 7.91 -10.24 -1.04
N PRO A 134 9.06 -10.86 -0.78
CA PRO A 134 9.24 -12.29 -1.01
C PRO A 134 8.38 -13.13 -0.04
N ASP A 135 8.05 -14.34 -0.49
CA ASP A 135 7.35 -15.31 0.35
C ASP A 135 8.35 -16.03 1.27
N ARG A 136 8.70 -15.36 2.34
CA ARG A 136 9.55 -15.84 3.42
C ARG A 136 9.22 -15.14 4.73
N ASP A 137 9.76 -15.64 5.80
CA ASP A 137 9.76 -14.94 7.09
C ASP A 137 10.77 -13.79 7.09
N PHE A 138 10.47 -12.76 7.87
CA PHE A 138 11.31 -11.59 8.09
C PHE A 138 11.79 -11.56 9.54
N ALA A 139 13.02 -11.12 9.76
CA ALA A 139 13.53 -10.91 11.11
C ALA A 139 12.75 -9.77 11.81
N PRO A 140 12.58 -9.81 13.13
CA PRO A 140 11.75 -8.84 13.86
C PRO A 140 12.11 -7.36 13.65
N ASP A 141 13.38 -7.09 13.40
CA ASP A 141 13.99 -5.76 13.18
C ASP A 141 14.40 -5.51 11.73
N GLU A 142 14.00 -6.39 10.81
CA GLU A 142 14.35 -6.25 9.40
C GLU A 142 13.65 -5.05 8.78
N ALA A 143 14.43 -4.17 8.11
CA ALA A 143 13.89 -3.07 7.34
C ALA A 143 13.33 -3.58 6.00
N LEU A 144 12.06 -3.31 5.73
CA LEU A 144 11.47 -3.64 4.45
C LEU A 144 11.94 -2.65 3.38
N PRO A 145 12.33 -3.15 2.19
CA PRO A 145 12.72 -2.26 1.10
C PRO A 145 11.52 -1.44 0.61
N ILE A 146 11.78 -0.22 0.14
CA ILE A 146 10.80 0.58 -0.61
C ILE A 146 10.78 0.20 -2.09
N GLY A 147 11.74 -0.60 -2.54
CA GLY A 147 11.77 -1.22 -3.85
C GLY A 147 12.26 -0.32 -4.99
N ARG A 148 11.52 -0.29 -6.08
CA ARG A 148 11.87 0.43 -7.31
C ARG A 148 10.78 1.41 -7.72
N ALA A 149 11.17 2.41 -8.50
CA ALA A 149 10.25 3.40 -9.05
C ALA A 149 9.14 2.78 -9.92
N PHE A 150 7.97 3.40 -9.92
CA PHE A 150 6.96 3.14 -10.94
C PHE A 150 7.45 3.58 -12.32
N PRO A 151 6.96 3.00 -13.42
CA PRO A 151 7.51 3.25 -14.77
C PRO A 151 7.56 4.71 -15.22
N ASN A 152 6.65 5.54 -14.72
CA ASN A 152 6.59 6.97 -15.09
C ASN A 152 7.32 7.88 -14.11
N GLU A 153 7.98 7.30 -13.09
CA GLU A 153 8.67 8.02 -12.04
C GLU A 153 10.17 7.73 -12.10
N LYS A 154 10.97 8.73 -11.76
CA LYS A 154 12.41 8.58 -11.53
C LYS A 154 12.68 8.85 -10.07
N VAL A 155 13.31 7.91 -9.40
CA VAL A 155 13.74 8.04 -8.01
C VAL A 155 15.26 7.98 -7.96
N PHE A 156 15.88 8.95 -7.34
CA PHE A 156 17.34 9.09 -7.23
C PHE A 156 17.72 9.67 -5.87
N LEU A 157 18.99 9.58 -5.52
CA LEU A 157 19.49 10.14 -4.27
C LEU A 157 20.42 11.31 -4.55
N LEU A 158 20.28 12.38 -3.77
CA LEU A 158 21.23 13.50 -3.74
C LEU A 158 21.98 13.51 -2.41
N ASP A 159 23.25 13.87 -2.45
CA ASP A 159 24.05 14.09 -1.24
C ASP A 159 23.82 15.51 -0.68
N GLU A 160 24.54 15.87 0.38
CA GLU A 160 24.47 17.18 1.05
C GLU A 160 24.89 18.39 0.18
N ASN A 161 25.50 18.14 -0.99
CA ASN A 161 25.91 19.15 -1.96
C ASN A 161 25.05 19.12 -3.24
N ASP A 162 23.87 18.48 -3.18
CA ASP A 162 22.97 18.26 -4.33
C ASP A 162 23.60 17.46 -5.47
N ALA A 163 24.67 16.69 -5.21
CA ALA A 163 25.26 15.83 -6.19
C ALA A 163 24.62 14.44 -6.21
N LEU A 164 24.47 13.86 -7.40
CA LEU A 164 23.86 12.53 -7.58
C LEU A 164 24.69 11.45 -6.87
N VAL A 165 24.08 10.73 -5.95
CA VAL A 165 24.65 9.56 -5.30
C VAL A 165 24.58 8.37 -6.26
N THR A 166 25.77 7.86 -6.68
CA THR A 166 25.89 6.76 -7.65
C THR A 166 26.53 5.50 -7.06
N MET A 167 27.13 5.61 -5.88
CA MET A 167 27.83 4.50 -5.24
C MET A 167 26.91 3.72 -4.29
N PRO A 168 26.83 2.39 -4.42
CA PRO A 168 26.07 1.57 -3.46
C PRO A 168 26.60 1.76 -2.01
N GLY A 169 25.67 1.83 -1.07
CA GLY A 169 25.98 2.00 0.34
C GLY A 169 26.12 3.46 0.82
N GLN A 170 26.11 4.42 -0.09
CA GLN A 170 26.02 5.83 0.27
C GLN A 170 24.56 6.21 0.57
N ALA A 171 24.36 6.99 1.65
CA ALA A 171 23.10 7.60 1.97
C ALA A 171 22.91 8.91 1.21
N GLY A 172 21.66 9.28 0.93
CA GLY A 172 21.30 10.55 0.32
C GLY A 172 19.82 10.82 0.50
N GLU A 173 19.42 12.05 0.20
CA GLU A 173 18.02 12.46 0.18
C GLU A 173 17.29 11.81 -1.00
N ILE A 174 16.11 11.25 -0.74
CA ILE A 174 15.29 10.65 -1.81
C ILE A 174 14.62 11.76 -2.60
N CYS A 175 15.00 11.88 -3.86
CA CYS A 175 14.40 12.81 -4.79
C CYS A 175 13.57 12.07 -5.85
N VAL A 176 12.45 12.66 -6.23
CA VAL A 176 11.53 12.08 -7.21
C VAL A 176 11.21 13.10 -8.29
N SER A 177 11.14 12.61 -9.53
CA SER A 177 10.60 13.37 -10.66
C SER A 177 9.74 12.44 -11.53
N GLY A 178 8.69 12.98 -12.12
CA GLY A 178 7.81 12.18 -12.98
C GLY A 178 6.44 12.80 -13.15
N THR A 179 5.53 12.02 -13.72
CA THR A 179 4.20 12.50 -14.09
C THR A 179 3.23 12.65 -12.91
N ALA A 180 3.54 12.02 -11.78
CA ALA A 180 2.72 12.08 -10.57
C ALA A 180 3.14 13.23 -9.61
N LEU A 181 4.21 13.97 -9.95
CA LEU A 181 4.66 15.11 -9.13
C LEU A 181 3.60 16.20 -9.12
N ALA A 182 3.19 16.62 -7.92
CA ALA A 182 2.25 17.70 -7.71
C ALA A 182 2.85 19.05 -8.14
N LEU A 183 1.99 19.99 -8.53
CA LEU A 183 2.41 21.36 -8.90
C LEU A 183 2.82 22.19 -7.68
N GLY A 184 2.54 21.73 -6.47
CA GLY A 184 2.74 22.41 -5.21
C GLY A 184 1.44 22.54 -4.41
N TYR A 185 1.53 23.15 -3.24
CA TYR A 185 0.38 23.45 -2.40
C TYR A 185 -0.29 24.76 -2.83
N TYR A 186 -1.62 24.83 -2.70
CA TYR A 186 -2.36 26.03 -3.05
C TYR A 186 -1.96 27.20 -2.14
N ALA A 187 -1.56 28.35 -2.74
CA ALA A 187 -1.10 29.55 -2.07
C ALA A 187 0.12 29.37 -1.13
N ASP A 188 0.90 28.32 -1.32
CA ASP A 188 2.13 28.03 -0.58
C ASP A 188 3.21 27.64 -1.62
N PRO A 189 3.96 28.65 -2.16
CA PRO A 189 4.94 28.46 -3.24
C PRO A 189 6.23 27.79 -2.78
#